data_96b0cbe859fa5250d91431a40f2fe59a
#
_entry.id   96b0cbe859fa5250d91431a40f2fe59a
#
_cell.length_a   1.000
_cell.length_b   1.000
_cell.length_c   1.000
_cell.angle_alpha   90.00
_cell.angle_beta   90.00
_cell.angle_gamma   90.00
#
_symmetry.space_group_name_H-M   'P 1'
#
loop_
_entity.id
_entity.type
_entity.pdbx_description
1 polymer ?
#
loop_
_entity_poly.entity_id
_entity_poly.type
_entity_poly.pdbx_seq_one_letter_code
_entity_poly.pdbx_strand_id
1 'polypeptide(L)'
;ERLKQLAKLLTHPENGRFTRTIVNRVWAQLMGRGIVHPVDAMHAKPWSEDLLDYLADRFAKDGYDLKKFLLFVMSSEAYGATSDRLLKEPGENYTFKGPVPKRMTAEQLMDSIWQVTGTNPDKAEAKVDRSPSLNSHNAIAKKRLGKPQAINAHWIWGPDTQTRKIKLRTTIDFAIAPKITSFLATCDNAFVLKINGNYITSSKEWTKPRYHEIAQYFKAGNNLIEVDAEMFGGGAGFIAQFIFGKGDQKRIIETNKNWEFLQDSEWVAASEVHPYGSGPWKRPLENAKQTSPGSNHDGPAIRASLVKNDFLMRSLGRPHRDQIVTSRPAELTTLQAIDLANGELLSGYLAKGAKNLSEKLNGQQDFINWLYEHSLGRKPNAGERQLLQTVASDSGNRQQVEDLLWLVFMQPDFQIIR
;
A
#
# COMPACT_ATOMS: atom_id res chain seq x y z
N GLU A 1 -27.33 -28.99 11.98
CA GLU A 1 -27.33 -30.11 11.02
C GLU A 1 -27.72 -29.65 9.61
N ARG A 2 -28.92 -29.08 9.42
CA ARG A 2 -29.44 -28.65 8.09
C ARG A 2 -28.53 -27.67 7.36
N LEU A 3 -27.99 -26.66 8.05
CA LEU A 3 -27.05 -25.68 7.47
C LEU A 3 -25.74 -26.32 7.02
N LYS A 4 -25.23 -27.31 7.76
CA LYS A 4 -24.02 -28.06 7.36
C LYS A 4 -24.27 -28.91 6.13
N GLN A 5 -25.44 -29.54 6.04
CA GLN A 5 -25.85 -30.32 4.86
C GLN A 5 -26.03 -29.42 3.64
N LEU A 6 -26.67 -28.26 3.81
CA LEU A 6 -26.81 -27.26 2.73
C LEU A 6 -25.44 -26.77 2.26
N ALA A 7 -24.53 -26.44 3.18
CA ALA A 7 -23.17 -26.02 2.82
C ALA A 7 -22.44 -27.11 2.02
N LYS A 8 -22.54 -28.39 2.42
CA LYS A 8 -21.95 -29.52 1.68
C LYS A 8 -22.56 -29.66 0.28
N LEU A 9 -23.86 -29.48 0.14
CA LEU A 9 -24.56 -29.54 -1.15
C LEU A 9 -24.10 -28.42 -2.08
N LEU A 10 -24.03 -27.19 -1.56
CA LEU A 10 -23.60 -26.00 -2.33
C LEU A 10 -22.14 -26.08 -2.78
N THR A 11 -21.26 -26.64 -1.94
CA THR A 11 -19.82 -26.76 -2.24
C THR A 11 -19.42 -28.12 -2.80
N HIS A 12 -20.40 -28.97 -3.12
CA HIS A 12 -20.12 -30.27 -3.73
C HIS A 12 -19.44 -30.09 -5.09
N PRO A 13 -18.37 -30.85 -5.41
CA PRO A 13 -17.65 -30.71 -6.69
C PRO A 13 -18.54 -30.85 -7.91
N GLU A 14 -19.57 -31.70 -7.85
CA GLU A 14 -20.53 -31.86 -8.92
C GLU A 14 -21.60 -30.74 -9.01
N ASN A 15 -21.62 -29.82 -8.02
CA ASN A 15 -22.47 -28.62 -8.08
C ASN A 15 -21.74 -27.51 -8.85
N GLY A 16 -21.67 -27.59 -10.16
CA GLY A 16 -21.01 -26.61 -11.00
C GLY A 16 -21.54 -25.18 -10.89
N ARG A 17 -22.76 -24.99 -10.40
CA ARG A 17 -23.37 -23.65 -10.30
C ARG A 17 -22.63 -22.72 -9.32
N PHE A 18 -22.19 -23.24 -8.18
CA PHE A 18 -21.45 -22.48 -7.20
C PHE A 18 -20.10 -22.02 -7.75
N THR A 19 -19.31 -22.94 -8.30
CA THR A 19 -17.99 -22.65 -8.85
C THR A 19 -18.04 -21.74 -10.06
N ARG A 20 -18.92 -22.00 -11.01
CA ARG A 20 -19.14 -21.15 -12.20
C ARG A 20 -19.53 -19.70 -11.78
N THR A 21 -20.39 -19.53 -10.77
CA THR A 21 -20.79 -18.20 -10.30
C THR A 21 -19.63 -17.42 -9.68
N ILE A 22 -18.85 -18.05 -8.79
CA ILE A 22 -17.70 -17.41 -8.14
C ILE A 22 -16.65 -17.04 -9.19
N VAL A 23 -16.31 -17.98 -10.05
CA VAL A 23 -15.34 -17.79 -11.12
C VAL A 23 -15.74 -16.66 -12.07
N ASN A 24 -17.01 -16.63 -12.51
CA ASN A 24 -17.53 -15.57 -13.38
C ASN A 24 -17.44 -14.18 -12.71
N ARG A 25 -17.74 -14.08 -11.43
CA ARG A 25 -17.62 -12.83 -10.67
C ARG A 25 -16.18 -12.36 -10.53
N VAL A 26 -15.26 -13.27 -10.20
CA VAL A 26 -13.84 -12.94 -10.10
C VAL A 26 -13.28 -12.53 -11.48
N TRP A 27 -13.64 -13.28 -12.52
CA TRP A 27 -13.27 -12.92 -13.88
C TRP A 27 -13.76 -11.53 -14.27
N ALA A 28 -15.06 -11.24 -14.06
CA ALA A 28 -15.62 -9.92 -14.34
C ALA A 28 -14.94 -8.79 -13.53
N GLN A 29 -14.58 -9.08 -12.29
CA GLN A 29 -13.87 -8.11 -11.46
C GLN A 29 -12.46 -7.82 -11.97
N LEU A 30 -11.78 -8.80 -12.53
CA LEU A 30 -10.43 -8.63 -13.09
C LEU A 30 -10.47 -8.12 -14.53
N MET A 31 -11.30 -8.71 -15.38
CA MET A 31 -11.35 -8.45 -16.82
C MET A 31 -12.35 -7.38 -17.25
N GLY A 32 -13.14 -6.82 -16.32
CA GLY A 32 -14.15 -5.78 -16.61
C GLY A 32 -15.48 -6.31 -17.14
N ARG A 33 -15.56 -7.52 -17.74
CA ARG A 33 -16.76 -8.18 -18.23
C ARG A 33 -16.75 -9.66 -17.86
N GLY A 34 -17.91 -10.19 -17.46
CA GLY A 34 -18.05 -11.62 -17.14
C GLY A 34 -17.96 -12.53 -18.38
N ILE A 35 -17.64 -13.79 -18.15
CA ILE A 35 -17.79 -14.86 -19.17
C ILE A 35 -19.28 -15.04 -19.43
N VAL A 36 -20.09 -15.01 -18.38
CA VAL A 36 -21.53 -14.80 -18.47
C VAL A 36 -21.82 -13.34 -18.15
N HIS A 37 -22.59 -12.67 -19.01
CA HIS A 37 -22.96 -11.27 -18.82
C HIS A 37 -24.45 -11.04 -19.11
N PRO A 38 -25.20 -10.28 -18.31
CA PRO A 38 -24.80 -9.65 -17.02
C PRO A 38 -24.31 -10.65 -15.97
N VAL A 39 -23.39 -10.22 -15.09
CA VAL A 39 -22.61 -11.11 -14.19
C VAL A 39 -23.49 -12.01 -13.31
N ASP A 40 -24.68 -11.52 -12.92
CA ASP A 40 -25.62 -12.24 -12.06
C ASP A 40 -26.65 -13.05 -12.84
N ALA A 41 -26.70 -12.91 -14.16
CA ALA A 41 -27.61 -13.66 -15.04
C ALA A 41 -27.01 -15.01 -15.42
N MET A 42 -26.66 -15.85 -14.43
CA MET A 42 -26.01 -17.16 -14.66
C MET A 42 -26.82 -18.18 -15.47
N HIS A 43 -28.01 -17.83 -15.92
CA HIS A 43 -28.81 -18.58 -16.89
C HIS A 43 -28.54 -18.14 -18.33
N ALA A 44 -27.89 -17.00 -18.53
CA ALA A 44 -27.54 -16.54 -19.87
C ALA A 44 -26.33 -17.36 -20.43
N LYS A 45 -26.28 -17.43 -21.75
CA LYS A 45 -25.22 -18.18 -22.45
C LYS A 45 -23.86 -17.52 -22.21
N PRO A 46 -22.84 -18.27 -21.75
CA PRO A 46 -21.47 -17.75 -21.68
C PRO A 46 -20.92 -17.52 -23.09
N TRP A 47 -20.06 -16.54 -23.27
CA TRP A 47 -19.35 -16.36 -24.55
C TRP A 47 -18.29 -17.45 -24.80
N SER A 48 -17.86 -18.15 -23.74
CA SER A 48 -17.03 -19.36 -23.83
C SER A 48 -17.40 -20.28 -22.67
N GLU A 49 -18.10 -21.38 -22.99
CA GLU A 49 -18.48 -22.40 -22.01
C GLU A 49 -17.25 -23.17 -21.52
N ASP A 50 -16.38 -23.56 -22.45
CA ASP A 50 -15.17 -24.31 -22.14
C ASP A 50 -14.25 -23.53 -21.16
N LEU A 51 -14.09 -22.24 -21.35
CA LEU A 51 -13.30 -21.41 -20.43
C LEU A 51 -13.94 -21.34 -19.04
N LEU A 52 -15.27 -21.14 -19.00
CA LEU A 52 -15.99 -21.07 -17.72
C LEU A 52 -15.85 -22.37 -16.94
N ASP A 53 -16.01 -23.51 -17.62
CA ASP A 53 -15.91 -24.84 -17.04
C ASP A 53 -14.49 -25.18 -16.61
N TYR A 54 -13.50 -24.87 -17.44
CA TYR A 54 -12.09 -25.04 -17.09
C TYR A 54 -11.71 -24.28 -15.81
N LEU A 55 -12.11 -23.01 -15.73
CA LEU A 55 -11.83 -22.20 -14.56
C LEU A 55 -12.57 -22.67 -13.31
N ALA A 56 -13.83 -23.12 -13.46
CA ALA A 56 -14.65 -23.64 -12.39
C ALA A 56 -14.11 -24.97 -11.83
N ASP A 57 -13.70 -25.88 -12.69
CA ASP A 57 -13.07 -27.16 -12.34
C ASP A 57 -11.73 -26.93 -11.63
N ARG A 58 -10.92 -26.04 -12.18
CA ARG A 58 -9.65 -25.67 -11.55
C ARG A 58 -9.82 -25.09 -10.15
N PHE A 59 -10.78 -24.17 -9.99
CA PHE A 59 -11.08 -23.56 -8.67
C PHE A 59 -11.49 -24.62 -7.64
N ALA A 60 -12.32 -25.59 -8.04
CA ALA A 60 -12.72 -26.70 -7.18
C ALA A 60 -11.53 -27.62 -6.85
N LYS A 61 -10.72 -28.02 -7.82
CA LYS A 61 -9.52 -28.86 -7.65
C LYS A 61 -8.46 -28.20 -6.74
N ASP A 62 -8.33 -26.88 -6.80
CA ASP A 62 -7.44 -26.12 -5.91
C ASP A 62 -8.02 -25.92 -4.49
N GLY A 63 -9.10 -26.62 -4.13
CA GLY A 63 -9.74 -26.58 -2.82
C GLY A 63 -10.46 -25.28 -2.51
N TYR A 64 -11.00 -24.61 -3.51
CA TYR A 64 -11.69 -23.31 -3.39
C TYR A 64 -10.80 -22.20 -2.82
N ASP A 65 -9.48 -22.27 -3.06
CA ASP A 65 -8.53 -21.24 -2.64
C ASP A 65 -8.62 -20.03 -3.58
N LEU A 66 -9.34 -19.01 -3.12
CA LEU A 66 -9.53 -17.78 -3.89
C LEU A 66 -8.22 -17.05 -4.20
N LYS A 67 -7.22 -17.11 -3.33
CA LYS A 67 -5.91 -16.46 -3.58
C LYS A 67 -5.13 -17.16 -4.69
N LYS A 68 -5.14 -18.50 -4.71
CA LYS A 68 -4.55 -19.26 -5.81
C LYS A 68 -5.26 -18.98 -7.13
N PHE A 69 -6.58 -18.90 -7.10
CA PHE A 69 -7.38 -18.60 -8.29
C PHE A 69 -7.10 -17.19 -8.82
N LEU A 70 -7.06 -16.18 -7.94
CA LEU A 70 -6.68 -14.80 -8.30
C LEU A 70 -5.27 -14.77 -8.93
N LEU A 71 -4.30 -15.42 -8.29
CA LEU A 71 -2.93 -15.50 -8.83
C LEU A 71 -2.91 -16.13 -10.22
N PHE A 72 -3.66 -17.23 -10.41
CA PHE A 72 -3.73 -17.92 -11.68
C PHE A 72 -4.29 -17.02 -12.80
N VAL A 73 -5.39 -16.32 -12.55
CA VAL A 73 -5.99 -15.43 -13.56
C VAL A 73 -5.10 -14.22 -13.82
N MET A 74 -4.54 -13.61 -12.78
CA MET A 74 -3.69 -12.41 -12.90
C MET A 74 -2.32 -12.69 -13.56
N SER A 75 -1.83 -13.93 -13.49
CA SER A 75 -0.60 -14.34 -14.19
C SER A 75 -0.82 -14.83 -15.62
N SER A 76 -2.07 -14.81 -16.13
CA SER A 76 -2.38 -15.21 -17.49
C SER A 76 -2.07 -14.11 -18.51
N GLU A 77 -1.76 -14.51 -19.75
CA GLU A 77 -1.63 -13.60 -20.88
C GLU A 77 -2.92 -12.80 -21.13
N ALA A 78 -4.08 -13.40 -20.86
CA ALA A 78 -5.37 -12.73 -20.96
C ALA A 78 -5.48 -11.49 -20.06
N TYR A 79 -4.95 -11.56 -18.83
CA TYR A 79 -4.94 -10.42 -17.92
C TYR A 79 -3.93 -9.35 -18.33
N GLY A 80 -2.80 -9.76 -18.90
CA GLY A 80 -1.75 -8.86 -19.42
C GLY A 80 -2.03 -8.32 -20.83
N ALA A 81 -3.12 -8.72 -21.47
CA ALA A 81 -3.46 -8.25 -22.81
C ALA A 81 -3.85 -6.76 -22.82
N THR A 82 -3.66 -6.12 -23.97
CA THR A 82 -4.08 -4.71 -24.16
C THR A 82 -5.59 -4.57 -23.93
N SER A 83 -5.97 -3.55 -23.17
CA SER A 83 -7.38 -3.29 -22.87
C SER A 83 -8.21 -3.03 -24.11
N ASP A 84 -9.36 -3.71 -24.24
CA ASP A 84 -10.31 -3.53 -25.33
C ASP A 84 -11.41 -2.54 -24.93
N ARG A 85 -11.51 -1.41 -25.62
CA ARG A 85 -12.56 -0.41 -25.40
C ARG A 85 -13.82 -0.83 -26.17
N LEU A 86 -14.81 -1.29 -25.43
CA LEU A 86 -16.12 -1.55 -25.99
C LEU A 86 -16.84 -0.22 -26.27
N LEU A 87 -17.00 0.13 -27.52
CA LEU A 87 -17.73 1.35 -27.93
C LEU A 87 -19.27 1.18 -27.81
N LYS A 88 -19.74 -0.06 -27.84
CA LYS A 88 -21.14 -0.46 -27.64
C LYS A 88 -21.19 -1.77 -26.85
N GLU A 89 -22.25 -1.96 -26.10
CA GLU A 89 -22.50 -3.25 -25.46
C GLU A 89 -22.55 -4.36 -26.54
N PRO A 90 -21.62 -5.31 -26.53
CA PRO A 90 -21.65 -6.40 -27.50
C PRO A 90 -22.82 -7.32 -27.18
N GLY A 91 -23.55 -7.75 -28.23
CA GLY A 91 -24.60 -8.74 -28.11
C GLY A 91 -24.07 -10.14 -27.85
N GLU A 92 -24.80 -11.17 -28.31
CA GLU A 92 -24.49 -12.59 -28.12
C GLU A 92 -23.14 -13.03 -28.74
N ASN A 93 -22.61 -12.28 -29.71
CA ASN A 93 -21.38 -12.60 -30.43
C ASN A 93 -20.13 -11.94 -29.82
N TYR A 94 -20.10 -11.75 -28.48
CA TYR A 94 -18.92 -11.23 -27.83
C TYR A 94 -17.72 -12.16 -27.98
N THR A 95 -16.59 -11.58 -28.35
CA THR A 95 -15.27 -12.27 -28.38
C THR A 95 -14.32 -11.50 -27.49
N PHE A 96 -13.66 -12.20 -26.57
CA PHE A 96 -12.64 -11.61 -25.69
C PHE A 96 -11.39 -11.23 -26.49
N LYS A 97 -11.01 -9.98 -26.42
CA LYS A 97 -9.77 -9.44 -27.04
C LYS A 97 -8.79 -8.94 -26.00
N GLY A 98 -9.25 -8.63 -24.80
CA GLY A 98 -8.49 -8.14 -23.68
C GLY A 98 -9.40 -7.66 -22.56
N PRO A 99 -8.84 -7.25 -21.41
CA PRO A 99 -9.60 -6.68 -20.33
C PRO A 99 -10.36 -5.43 -20.75
N VAL A 100 -11.60 -5.29 -20.31
CA VAL A 100 -12.42 -4.09 -20.58
C VAL A 100 -12.18 -3.07 -19.48
N PRO A 101 -11.82 -1.82 -19.83
CA PRO A 101 -11.66 -0.76 -18.85
C PRO A 101 -12.94 -0.57 -18.04
N LYS A 102 -12.76 -0.40 -16.73
CA LYS A 102 -13.88 -0.23 -15.80
C LYS A 102 -13.63 0.96 -14.88
N ARG A 103 -14.69 1.61 -14.49
CA ARG A 103 -14.62 2.68 -13.52
C ARG A 103 -14.21 2.15 -12.15
N MET A 104 -13.41 2.92 -11.43
CA MET A 104 -13.11 2.65 -10.03
C MET A 104 -14.39 2.65 -9.20
N THR A 105 -14.47 1.75 -8.24
CA THR A 105 -15.49 1.85 -7.19
C THR A 105 -15.26 3.08 -6.33
N ALA A 106 -16.28 3.54 -5.62
CA ALA A 106 -16.15 4.67 -4.69
C ALA A 106 -14.97 4.49 -3.71
N GLU A 107 -14.82 3.27 -3.18
CA GLU A 107 -13.73 2.95 -2.25
C GLU A 107 -12.35 3.01 -2.91
N GLN A 108 -12.21 2.51 -4.14
CA GLN A 108 -10.95 2.56 -4.87
C GLN A 108 -10.57 4.00 -5.23
N LEU A 109 -11.54 4.80 -5.66
CA LEU A 109 -11.31 6.21 -5.96
C LEU A 109 -10.87 6.98 -4.71
N MET A 110 -11.56 6.78 -3.59
CA MET A 110 -11.19 7.41 -2.32
C MET A 110 -9.81 6.97 -1.82
N ASP A 111 -9.50 5.67 -1.91
CA ASP A 111 -8.17 5.15 -1.57
C ASP A 111 -7.08 5.81 -2.41
N SER A 112 -7.32 6.02 -3.72
CA SER A 112 -6.38 6.66 -4.63
C SER A 112 -6.21 8.15 -4.30
N ILE A 113 -7.29 8.88 -4.07
CA ILE A 113 -7.27 10.29 -3.65
C ILE A 113 -6.47 10.44 -2.35
N TRP A 114 -6.76 9.64 -1.33
CA TRP A 114 -6.07 9.70 -0.05
C TRP A 114 -4.58 9.37 -0.19
N GLN A 115 -4.23 8.40 -1.02
CA GLN A 115 -2.85 8.00 -1.25
C GLN A 115 -2.03 9.13 -1.90
N VAL A 116 -2.58 9.80 -2.91
CA VAL A 116 -1.91 10.92 -3.60
C VAL A 116 -1.81 12.14 -2.68
N THR A 117 -2.89 12.47 -1.97
CA THR A 117 -2.98 13.67 -1.13
C THR A 117 -2.40 13.51 0.28
N GLY A 118 -2.14 12.26 0.71
CA GLY A 118 -1.71 11.98 2.09
C GLY A 118 -2.79 12.29 3.13
N THR A 119 -4.09 12.17 2.76
CA THR A 119 -5.23 12.50 3.64
C THR A 119 -5.95 11.28 4.18
N ASN A 120 -5.28 10.12 4.25
CA ASN A 120 -5.85 8.90 4.81
C ASN A 120 -6.37 9.13 6.23
N PRO A 121 -7.52 8.54 6.59
CA PRO A 121 -8.00 8.54 7.97
C PRO A 121 -7.02 7.85 8.92
N ASP A 122 -6.91 8.38 10.13
CA ASP A 122 -6.02 7.82 11.17
C ASP A 122 -6.59 6.56 11.83
N LYS A 123 -7.92 6.37 11.77
CA LYS A 123 -8.62 5.30 12.46
C LYS A 123 -9.70 4.65 11.59
N ALA A 124 -9.70 3.32 11.57
CA ALA A 124 -10.81 2.56 10.99
C ALA A 124 -12.06 2.67 11.89
N GLU A 125 -13.22 2.92 11.28
CA GLU A 125 -14.50 2.98 11.97
C GLU A 125 -15.20 1.60 12.00
N ALA A 126 -14.81 0.70 11.11
CA ALA A 126 -15.28 -0.67 11.10
C ALA A 126 -14.41 -1.54 12.01
N LYS A 127 -15.03 -2.28 12.91
CA LYS A 127 -14.38 -3.41 13.55
C LYS A 127 -14.16 -4.48 12.48
N VAL A 128 -12.92 -4.66 12.06
CA VAL A 128 -12.55 -5.78 11.20
C VAL A 128 -12.08 -6.89 12.12
N ASP A 129 -12.93 -7.87 12.33
CA ASP A 129 -12.51 -9.11 12.96
C ASP A 129 -11.72 -9.93 11.92
N ARG A 130 -10.42 -9.80 11.97
CA ARG A 130 -9.49 -10.58 11.14
C ARG A 130 -9.08 -11.87 11.84
N SER A 131 -10.03 -12.49 12.57
CA SER A 131 -9.83 -13.83 13.15
C SER A 131 -9.61 -14.85 12.02
N PRO A 132 -9.04 -15.92 12.24
CA PRO A 132 -7.84 -16.51 12.78
C PRO A 132 -6.64 -16.54 11.84
N SER A 133 -6.73 -16.06 10.59
CA SER A 133 -5.60 -16.10 9.65
C SER A 133 -4.46 -15.12 10.01
N LEU A 134 -4.77 -13.99 10.64
CA LEU A 134 -3.77 -13.05 11.14
C LEU A 134 -3.22 -13.44 12.52
N ASN A 135 -4.00 -14.16 13.32
CA ASN A 135 -3.46 -14.81 14.51
C ASN A 135 -2.48 -15.93 14.13
N SER A 136 -2.67 -16.61 13.00
CA SER A 136 -1.67 -17.52 12.46
C SER A 136 -0.43 -16.78 11.93
N HIS A 137 -0.57 -15.62 11.28
CA HIS A 137 0.56 -14.80 10.88
C HIS A 137 1.23 -14.10 12.07
N ASN A 138 0.45 -13.60 13.05
CA ASN A 138 0.98 -13.06 14.29
C ASN A 138 1.49 -14.17 15.24
N ALA A 139 0.91 -15.36 15.24
CA ALA A 139 1.44 -16.53 15.93
C ALA A 139 2.65 -17.11 15.19
N ILE A 140 2.67 -17.05 13.85
CA ILE A 140 3.83 -17.38 13.04
C ILE A 140 4.90 -16.28 13.18
N ALA A 141 4.54 -15.01 13.25
CA ALA A 141 5.47 -13.92 13.54
C ALA A 141 5.98 -13.99 15.00
N LYS A 142 5.12 -14.23 15.99
CA LYS A 142 5.55 -14.52 17.37
C LYS A 142 6.35 -15.82 17.48
N LYS A 143 6.02 -16.86 16.71
CA LYS A 143 6.77 -18.11 16.64
C LYS A 143 8.02 -18.01 15.78
N ARG A 144 8.04 -17.06 14.81
CA ARG A 144 9.23 -16.70 14.00
C ARG A 144 10.20 -15.78 14.73
N LEU A 145 9.72 -14.89 15.60
CA LEU A 145 10.56 -14.04 16.44
C LEU A 145 11.31 -14.82 17.53
N GLY A 146 10.93 -16.08 17.81
CA GLY A 146 11.51 -16.80 18.95
C GLY A 146 11.29 -16.05 20.28
N LYS A 147 11.86 -16.54 21.38
CA LYS A 147 12.04 -15.72 22.58
C LYS A 147 12.81 -14.44 22.18
N PRO A 148 12.45 -13.22 22.69
CA PRO A 148 13.20 -12.01 22.41
C PRO A 148 14.69 -12.33 22.58
N GLN A 149 15.44 -12.25 21.47
CA GLN A 149 16.87 -12.46 21.54
C GLN A 149 17.45 -11.29 22.30
N ALA A 150 18.48 -11.55 23.09
CA ALA A 150 19.19 -10.48 23.79
C ALA A 150 19.57 -9.38 22.77
N ILE A 151 19.10 -8.17 22.99
CA ILE A 151 19.44 -7.00 22.20
C ILE A 151 20.65 -6.37 22.88
N ASN A 152 21.80 -6.39 22.19
CA ASN A 152 23.05 -5.78 22.67
C ASN A 152 23.32 -4.43 21.99
N ALA A 153 22.32 -3.88 21.32
CA ALA A 153 22.38 -2.57 20.68
C ALA A 153 22.64 -1.44 21.68
N HIS A 154 23.29 -0.40 21.22
CA HIS A 154 23.45 0.86 21.94
C HIS A 154 22.63 1.95 21.25
N TRP A 155 22.08 2.86 22.04
CA TRP A 155 21.61 4.13 21.53
C TRP A 155 22.82 4.91 21.05
N ILE A 156 22.81 5.33 19.79
CA ILE A 156 23.92 6.04 19.15
C ILE A 156 23.49 7.43 18.72
N TRP A 157 24.44 8.37 18.74
CA TRP A 157 24.27 9.74 18.27
C TRP A 157 25.62 10.31 17.83
N GLY A 158 25.69 11.62 17.57
CA GLY A 158 26.95 12.35 17.50
C GLY A 158 27.53 12.57 18.90
N PRO A 159 28.79 13.01 19.04
CA PRO A 159 29.43 13.30 20.34
C PRO A 159 28.69 14.41 21.09
N ASP A 160 28.11 15.37 20.37
CA ASP A 160 27.24 16.39 20.95
C ASP A 160 25.78 15.94 20.85
N THR A 161 25.21 15.53 21.98
CA THR A 161 23.81 15.10 22.08
C THR A 161 22.81 16.27 21.99
N GLN A 162 23.28 17.51 21.89
CA GLN A 162 22.43 18.69 21.65
C GLN A 162 22.27 18.97 20.15
N THR A 163 23.06 18.33 19.29
CA THR A 163 22.91 18.45 17.84
C THR A 163 21.56 17.93 17.39
N ARG A 164 20.74 18.83 16.87
CA ARG A 164 19.31 18.57 16.59
C ARG A 164 19.08 17.57 15.46
N LYS A 165 19.90 17.60 14.41
CA LYS A 165 19.77 16.74 13.24
C LYS A 165 21.11 16.11 12.91
N ILE A 166 21.11 14.80 12.72
CA ILE A 166 22.30 14.06 12.31
C ILE A 166 21.96 13.07 11.20
N LYS A 167 22.98 12.71 10.45
CA LYS A 167 22.91 11.58 9.52
C LYS A 167 23.78 10.46 10.05
N LEU A 168 23.24 9.26 10.08
CA LEU A 168 23.95 8.03 10.47
C LEU A 168 24.01 7.07 9.30
N ARG A 169 25.06 6.26 9.23
CA ARG A 169 25.16 5.19 8.24
C ARG A 169 25.91 3.97 8.77
N THR A 170 25.68 2.85 8.12
CA THR A 170 26.53 1.66 8.20
C THR A 170 26.48 0.90 6.88
N THR A 171 27.52 0.13 6.60
CA THR A 171 27.60 -0.71 5.40
C THR A 171 27.67 -2.18 5.77
N ILE A 172 27.05 -3.02 4.94
CA ILE A 172 26.99 -4.45 5.16
C ILE A 172 27.26 -5.16 3.84
N ASP A 173 28.20 -6.08 3.84
CA ASP A 173 28.48 -6.93 2.68
C ASP A 173 27.82 -8.31 2.80
N PHE A 174 27.26 -8.81 1.69
CA PHE A 174 26.70 -10.14 1.56
C PHE A 174 27.24 -10.86 0.33
N ALA A 175 27.79 -12.06 0.51
CA ALA A 175 28.17 -12.91 -0.62
C ALA A 175 26.95 -13.27 -1.51
N ILE A 176 25.76 -13.43 -0.90
CA ILE A 176 24.49 -13.73 -1.58
C ILE A 176 23.42 -12.87 -0.92
N ALA A 177 22.51 -12.30 -1.73
CA ALA A 177 21.41 -11.49 -1.23
C ALA A 177 20.59 -12.26 -0.16
N PRO A 178 20.35 -11.67 1.03
CA PRO A 178 19.63 -12.33 2.10
C PRO A 178 18.15 -12.50 1.73
N LYS A 179 17.63 -13.72 1.84
CA LYS A 179 16.21 -14.02 1.53
C LYS A 179 15.25 -13.66 2.67
N ILE A 180 15.76 -13.47 3.86
CA ILE A 180 14.99 -13.17 5.07
C ILE A 180 15.76 -12.12 5.84
N THR A 181 15.12 -10.99 6.02
CA THR A 181 15.68 -9.88 6.79
C THR A 181 14.57 -9.11 7.46
N SER A 182 14.72 -8.87 8.74
CA SER A 182 13.84 -7.99 9.50
C SER A 182 14.66 -6.97 10.28
N PHE A 183 14.06 -5.84 10.60
CA PHE A 183 14.67 -4.88 11.49
C PHE A 183 13.69 -4.33 12.52
N LEU A 184 14.25 -3.89 13.62
CA LEU A 184 13.63 -3.16 14.70
C LEU A 184 14.38 -1.86 14.88
N ALA A 185 13.71 -0.71 14.91
CA ALA A 185 14.36 0.57 15.16
C ALA A 185 13.43 1.58 15.83
N THR A 186 14.04 2.50 16.59
CA THR A 186 13.39 3.70 17.06
C THR A 186 14.41 4.83 17.26
N CYS A 187 13.91 6.07 17.40
CA CYS A 187 14.74 7.24 17.60
C CYS A 187 14.00 8.22 18.51
N ASP A 188 14.71 8.84 19.40
CA ASP A 188 14.20 9.99 20.16
C ASP A 188 14.70 11.29 19.51
N ASN A 189 13.84 12.02 18.73
CA ASN A 189 12.41 11.80 18.57
C ASN A 189 12.02 11.22 17.21
N ALA A 190 12.71 11.54 16.12
CA ALA A 190 12.32 11.20 14.77
C ALA A 190 13.47 10.57 13.97
N PHE A 191 13.13 9.67 13.04
CA PHE A 191 14.09 9.16 12.06
C PHE A 191 13.43 8.83 10.72
N VAL A 192 14.26 8.86 9.67
CA VAL A 192 13.97 8.30 8.35
C VAL A 192 15.06 7.27 8.03
N LEU A 193 14.66 6.05 7.69
CA LEU A 193 15.57 4.96 7.31
C LEU A 193 15.52 4.73 5.81
N LYS A 194 16.71 4.63 5.20
CA LYS A 194 16.92 4.25 3.80
C LYS A 194 17.87 3.06 3.69
N ILE A 195 17.67 2.20 2.71
CA ILE A 195 18.56 1.08 2.37
C ILE A 195 18.84 1.15 0.88
N ASN A 196 20.12 1.25 0.50
CA ASN A 196 20.53 1.40 -0.89
C ASN A 196 19.80 2.55 -1.63
N GLY A 197 19.56 3.67 -0.93
CA GLY A 197 18.82 4.83 -1.43
C GLY A 197 17.29 4.68 -1.39
N ASN A 198 16.74 3.48 -1.16
CA ASN A 198 15.30 3.27 -1.08
C ASN A 198 14.76 3.65 0.31
N TYR A 199 13.73 4.45 0.35
CA TYR A 199 13.00 4.76 1.58
C TYR A 199 12.35 3.49 2.15
N ILE A 200 12.55 3.23 3.45
CA ILE A 200 11.99 2.07 4.15
C ILE A 200 10.87 2.48 5.09
N THR A 201 11.16 3.40 6.00
CA THR A 201 10.22 3.84 7.04
C THR A 201 10.70 5.11 7.73
N SER A 202 9.77 5.73 8.47
CA SER A 202 10.07 6.82 9.39
C SER A 202 9.27 6.69 10.68
N SER A 203 9.69 7.37 11.74
CA SER A 203 8.93 7.55 12.97
C SER A 203 9.19 8.93 13.55
N LYS A 204 8.20 9.46 14.27
CA LYS A 204 8.30 10.70 15.06
C LYS A 204 8.05 10.46 16.54
N GLU A 205 8.03 9.20 16.97
CA GLU A 205 7.71 8.82 18.34
C GLU A 205 8.56 7.61 18.77
N TRP A 206 9.45 7.81 19.73
CA TRP A 206 10.38 6.78 20.19
C TRP A 206 9.69 5.60 20.92
N THR A 207 8.53 5.84 21.51
CA THR A 207 7.72 4.82 22.21
C THR A 207 7.06 3.82 21.25
N LYS A 208 7.04 4.13 19.96
CA LYS A 208 6.46 3.29 18.88
C LYS A 208 7.54 2.82 17.91
N PRO A 209 8.37 1.84 18.30
CA PRO A 209 9.41 1.32 17.43
C PRO A 209 8.84 0.71 16.16
N ARG A 210 9.63 0.77 15.07
CA ARG A 210 9.28 0.23 13.77
C ARG A 210 9.85 -1.18 13.63
N TYR A 211 9.01 -2.08 13.11
CA TYR A 211 9.39 -3.43 12.69
C TYR A 211 8.95 -3.66 11.25
N HIS A 212 9.89 -4.10 10.39
CA HIS A 212 9.59 -4.45 9.00
C HIS A 212 10.37 -5.67 8.54
N GLU A 213 9.81 -6.44 7.61
CA GLU A 213 10.55 -7.39 6.78
C GLU A 213 11.07 -6.65 5.55
N ILE A 214 12.39 -6.68 5.33
CA ILE A 214 13.10 -5.79 4.38
C ILE A 214 14.09 -6.50 3.46
N ALA A 215 13.96 -7.83 3.29
CA ALA A 215 14.89 -8.62 2.50
C ALA A 215 15.03 -8.14 1.05
N GLN A 216 13.95 -7.67 0.44
CA GLN A 216 13.91 -7.19 -0.95
C GLN A 216 14.76 -5.94 -1.23
N TYR A 217 15.20 -5.22 -0.20
CA TYR A 217 16.03 -4.03 -0.34
C TYR A 217 17.54 -4.32 -0.27
N PHE A 218 17.92 -5.57 0.01
CA PHE A 218 19.32 -6.01 0.08
C PHE A 218 19.72 -6.81 -1.16
N LYS A 219 20.95 -6.60 -1.60
CA LYS A 219 21.58 -7.29 -2.74
C LYS A 219 22.85 -8.02 -2.32
N ALA A 220 23.38 -8.86 -3.19
CA ALA A 220 24.75 -9.37 -3.05
C ALA A 220 25.75 -8.21 -3.17
N GLY A 221 26.86 -8.30 -2.48
CA GLY A 221 27.86 -7.23 -2.35
C GLY A 221 27.49 -6.22 -1.28
N ASN A 222 28.05 -5.03 -1.40
CA ASN A 222 27.92 -3.97 -0.40
C ASN A 222 26.53 -3.32 -0.42
N ASN A 223 25.98 -3.16 0.78
CA ASN A 223 24.69 -2.52 1.02
C ASN A 223 24.86 -1.38 2.03
N LEU A 224 24.28 -0.22 1.71
CA LEU A 224 24.32 0.97 2.53
C LEU A 224 23.00 1.15 3.28
N ILE A 225 23.06 1.30 4.59
CA ILE A 225 21.96 1.68 5.47
C ILE A 225 22.20 3.11 5.91
N GLU A 226 21.25 4.01 5.69
CA GLU A 226 21.31 5.42 6.04
C GLU A 226 20.12 5.79 6.92
N VAL A 227 20.38 6.67 7.89
CA VAL A 227 19.37 7.18 8.81
C VAL A 227 19.53 8.69 8.94
N ASP A 228 18.48 9.42 8.58
CA ASP A 228 18.33 10.82 8.94
C ASP A 228 17.61 10.88 10.30
N ALA A 229 18.26 11.32 11.36
CA ALA A 229 17.73 11.36 12.72
C ALA A 229 17.56 12.79 13.22
N GLU A 230 16.48 13.05 13.97
CA GLU A 230 16.18 14.39 14.50
C GLU A 230 15.68 14.30 15.94
N MET A 231 16.21 15.17 16.80
CA MET A 231 15.85 15.37 18.20
C MET A 231 15.08 16.69 18.35
N PHE A 232 13.96 16.67 19.09
CA PHE A 232 13.11 17.86 19.33
C PHE A 232 13.31 18.46 20.73
N GLY A 233 14.15 17.83 21.55
CA GLY A 233 14.46 18.21 22.93
C GLY A 233 14.50 17.00 23.85
N GLY A 234 15.20 17.09 24.96
CA GLY A 234 15.41 15.99 25.90
C GLY A 234 16.61 15.14 25.55
N GLY A 235 16.41 13.84 25.40
CA GLY A 235 17.49 12.90 25.02
C GLY A 235 17.65 12.76 23.51
N ALA A 236 18.85 12.51 23.03
CA ALA A 236 19.15 12.22 21.64
C ALA A 236 19.67 10.80 21.49
N GLY A 237 19.03 10.00 20.61
CA GLY A 237 19.49 8.65 20.36
C GLY A 237 18.69 7.93 19.28
N PHE A 238 19.40 7.16 18.47
CA PHE A 238 18.84 6.20 17.52
C PHE A 238 19.29 4.78 17.93
N ILE A 239 18.40 3.82 17.88
CA ILE A 239 18.69 2.42 18.16
C ILE A 239 18.03 1.51 17.14
N ALA A 240 18.79 0.50 16.65
CA ALA A 240 18.30 -0.47 15.70
C ALA A 240 18.95 -1.85 15.86
N GLN A 241 18.18 -2.90 15.50
CA GLN A 241 18.66 -4.26 15.32
C GLN A 241 18.17 -4.79 13.98
N PHE A 242 19.09 -5.29 13.15
CA PHE A 242 18.82 -5.96 11.88
C PHE A 242 19.15 -7.43 12.02
N ILE A 243 18.24 -8.31 11.60
CA ILE A 243 18.37 -9.76 11.70
C ILE A 243 18.30 -10.34 10.28
N PHE A 244 19.36 -11.00 9.84
CA PHE A 244 19.47 -11.65 8.54
C PHE A 244 19.48 -13.17 8.71
N GLY A 245 18.60 -13.89 8.01
CA GLY A 245 18.48 -15.34 8.09
C GLY A 245 17.63 -15.86 9.24
N LYS A 246 17.68 -17.16 9.50
CA LYS A 246 16.91 -17.86 10.55
C LYS A 246 17.77 -18.87 11.32
N GLY A 247 17.31 -19.21 12.53
CA GLY A 247 17.94 -20.24 13.37
C GLY A 247 19.37 -19.89 13.77
N ASP A 248 20.25 -20.87 13.78
CA ASP A 248 21.64 -20.72 14.23
C ASP A 248 22.54 -20.01 13.19
N GLN A 249 22.11 -19.90 11.94
CA GLN A 249 22.84 -19.21 10.86
C GLN A 249 22.46 -17.73 10.72
N LYS A 250 21.79 -17.15 11.70
CA LYS A 250 21.42 -15.74 11.62
C LYS A 250 22.61 -14.82 11.89
N ARG A 251 22.73 -13.78 11.07
CA ARG A 251 23.62 -12.65 11.28
C ARG A 251 22.82 -11.50 11.88
N ILE A 252 23.31 -10.89 12.94
CA ILE A 252 22.68 -9.77 13.61
C ILE A 252 23.60 -8.57 13.53
N ILE A 253 23.02 -7.44 13.17
CA ILE A 253 23.71 -6.15 13.14
C ILE A 253 22.91 -5.19 13.99
N GLU A 254 23.59 -4.56 14.91
CA GLU A 254 23.01 -3.64 15.89
C GLU A 254 23.73 -2.30 15.86
N THR A 255 23.04 -1.28 16.32
CA THR A 255 23.66 0.02 16.51
C THR A 255 24.71 -0.03 17.61
N ASN A 256 25.91 0.44 17.29
CA ASN A 256 27.06 0.53 18.16
C ASN A 256 28.08 1.55 17.57
N LYS A 257 29.25 1.65 18.15
CA LYS A 257 30.35 2.53 17.71
C LYS A 257 30.88 2.25 16.29
N ASN A 258 30.48 1.14 15.64
CA ASN A 258 30.86 0.83 14.26
C ASN A 258 29.95 1.52 13.24
N TRP A 259 28.90 2.18 13.68
CA TRP A 259 28.15 3.10 12.85
C TRP A 259 28.87 4.42 12.72
N GLU A 260 28.64 5.11 11.64
CA GLU A 260 29.21 6.42 11.36
C GLU A 260 28.14 7.51 11.39
N PHE A 261 28.51 8.72 11.77
CA PHE A 261 27.69 9.91 11.62
C PHE A 261 28.42 10.96 10.79
N LEU A 262 27.66 11.82 10.12
CA LEU A 262 28.20 12.88 9.27
C LEU A 262 28.51 14.11 10.13
N GLN A 263 29.82 14.47 10.21
CA GLN A 263 30.31 15.68 10.87
C GLN A 263 31.14 16.48 9.85
N ASP A 264 30.82 17.75 9.65
CA ASP A 264 31.61 18.69 8.81
C ASP A 264 31.98 18.12 7.42
N SER A 265 31.01 17.37 6.79
CA SER A 265 31.15 16.65 5.51
C SER A 265 32.01 15.38 5.56
N GLU A 266 32.51 14.96 6.70
CA GLU A 266 33.23 13.71 6.90
C GLU A 266 32.45 12.69 7.71
N TRP A 267 32.63 11.39 7.41
CA TRP A 267 31.99 10.31 8.15
C TRP A 267 32.92 9.81 9.25
N VAL A 268 32.51 9.97 10.49
CA VAL A 268 33.27 9.59 11.70
C VAL A 268 32.43 8.62 12.55
N ALA A 269 33.08 7.89 13.46
CA ALA A 269 32.45 6.91 14.31
C ALA A 269 31.36 7.55 15.18
N ALA A 270 30.17 6.92 15.24
CA ALA A 270 29.07 7.35 16.10
C ALA A 270 29.40 7.11 17.58
N SER A 271 28.89 7.99 18.43
CA SER A 271 29.03 7.86 19.89
C SER A 271 27.93 6.97 20.47
N GLU A 272 28.29 6.03 21.34
CA GLU A 272 27.36 5.25 22.12
C GLU A 272 26.86 6.08 23.31
N VAL A 273 25.54 6.33 23.36
CA VAL A 273 24.90 7.16 24.40
C VAL A 273 24.53 6.30 25.61
N HIS A 274 23.78 5.23 25.37
CA HIS A 274 23.34 4.29 26.41
C HIS A 274 23.21 2.88 25.84
N PRO A 275 23.55 1.80 26.58
CA PRO A 275 23.21 0.45 26.19
C PRO A 275 21.69 0.23 26.25
N TYR A 276 21.16 -0.69 25.41
CA TYR A 276 19.74 -1.06 25.43
C TYR A 276 19.30 -1.54 26.81
N GLY A 277 18.16 -1.03 27.27
CA GLY A 277 17.61 -1.34 28.59
C GLY A 277 18.09 -0.42 29.69
N SER A 278 18.98 0.54 29.41
CA SER A 278 19.43 1.56 30.34
C SER A 278 19.04 2.97 29.86
N GLY A 279 19.32 3.97 30.66
CA GLY A 279 18.99 5.36 30.35
C GLY A 279 17.49 5.65 30.40
N PRO A 280 17.05 6.77 29.83
CA PRO A 280 15.67 7.23 29.93
C PRO A 280 14.69 6.37 29.10
N TRP A 281 15.19 5.70 28.06
CA TRP A 281 14.33 4.99 27.07
C TRP A 281 14.01 3.55 27.43
N LYS A 282 14.70 2.93 28.39
CA LYS A 282 14.52 1.54 28.83
C LYS A 282 14.54 0.55 27.63
N ARG A 283 13.46 -0.21 27.40
CA ARG A 283 13.37 -1.30 26.42
C ARG A 283 12.25 -1.07 25.37
N PRO A 284 12.27 0.01 24.59
CA PRO A 284 11.18 0.34 23.68
C PRO A 284 11.00 -0.69 22.55
N LEU A 285 12.06 -1.34 22.08
CA LEU A 285 12.00 -2.27 20.96
C LEU A 285 11.13 -3.52 21.26
N GLU A 286 10.89 -3.85 22.53
CA GLU A 286 9.99 -4.94 22.92
C GLU A 286 8.52 -4.65 22.57
N ASN A 287 8.16 -3.37 22.39
CA ASN A 287 6.82 -2.93 22.02
C ASN A 287 6.59 -2.80 20.52
N ALA A 288 7.54 -3.24 19.69
CA ALA A 288 7.45 -3.13 18.25
C ALA A 288 6.26 -3.89 17.67
N LYS A 289 5.46 -3.21 16.88
CA LYS A 289 4.39 -3.80 16.08
C LYS A 289 4.82 -3.87 14.63
N GLN A 290 4.48 -4.96 13.95
CA GLN A 290 4.78 -5.09 12.52
C GLN A 290 3.99 -4.02 11.73
N THR A 291 4.72 -3.23 10.95
CA THR A 291 4.16 -2.24 10.01
C THR A 291 4.64 -2.58 8.60
N SER A 292 3.88 -2.20 7.59
CA SER A 292 4.30 -2.44 6.19
C SER A 292 5.32 -1.40 5.73
N PRO A 293 6.41 -1.79 5.03
CA PRO A 293 7.37 -0.84 4.48
C PRO A 293 6.70 0.15 3.52
N GLY A 294 7.14 1.40 3.52
CA GLY A 294 6.67 2.42 2.59
C GLY A 294 5.44 3.23 3.01
N SER A 295 4.81 2.92 4.16
CA SER A 295 3.72 3.76 4.67
C SER A 295 4.28 4.98 5.40
N ASN A 296 3.92 6.17 4.93
CA ASN A 296 4.26 7.44 5.60
C ASN A 296 3.39 7.72 6.85
N HIS A 297 2.52 6.77 7.23
CA HIS A 297 1.61 6.86 8.35
C HIS A 297 1.98 5.88 9.45
N ASP A 298 1.70 6.24 10.70
CA ASP A 298 2.00 5.47 11.92
C ASP A 298 1.20 4.15 12.06
N GLY A 299 0.57 3.69 11.00
CA GLY A 299 -0.21 2.45 10.90
C GLY A 299 -0.45 2.04 9.46
N PRO A 300 -1.03 0.87 9.21
CA PRO A 300 -1.46 0.50 7.87
C PRO A 300 -2.45 1.54 7.36
N ALA A 301 -2.28 1.99 6.10
CA ALA A 301 -3.21 2.93 5.47
C ALA A 301 -4.64 2.41 5.62
N ILE A 302 -5.50 3.23 6.23
CA ILE A 302 -6.91 2.87 6.40
C ILE A 302 -7.57 2.89 5.04
N ARG A 303 -8.16 1.78 4.66
CA ARG A 303 -8.89 1.65 3.40
C ARG A 303 -10.29 2.28 3.51
N ALA A 304 -10.76 2.88 2.44
CA ALA A 304 -12.10 3.46 2.35
C ALA A 304 -13.21 2.45 2.70
N SER A 305 -12.99 1.16 2.41
CA SER A 305 -13.90 0.08 2.81
C SER A 305 -14.07 -0.06 4.33
N LEU A 306 -13.14 0.46 5.14
CA LEU A 306 -13.13 0.35 6.61
C LEU A 306 -13.69 1.58 7.31
N VAL A 307 -14.02 2.64 6.59
CA VAL A 307 -14.65 3.84 7.14
C VAL A 307 -16.15 3.87 6.85
N LYS A 308 -16.88 4.70 7.59
CA LYS A 308 -18.32 4.92 7.34
C LYS A 308 -18.53 5.48 5.94
N ASN A 309 -19.73 5.21 5.43
CA ASN A 309 -20.17 5.70 4.14
C ASN A 309 -20.51 7.19 4.27
N ASP A 310 -19.67 8.06 3.74
CA ASP A 310 -19.94 9.49 3.66
C ASP A 310 -20.85 9.85 2.45
N PHE A 311 -21.14 11.12 2.29
CA PHE A 311 -22.00 11.58 1.19
C PHE A 311 -21.33 11.33 -0.18
N LEU A 312 -20.06 11.64 -0.33
CA LEU A 312 -19.32 11.45 -1.58
C LEU A 312 -19.26 9.96 -1.98
N MET A 313 -18.94 9.08 -1.05
CA MET A 313 -18.91 7.64 -1.33
C MET A 313 -20.28 7.08 -1.72
N ARG A 314 -21.35 7.57 -1.08
CA ARG A 314 -22.72 7.17 -1.44
C ARG A 314 -23.11 7.67 -2.83
N SER A 315 -22.81 8.92 -3.12
CA SER A 315 -23.02 9.52 -4.42
C SER A 315 -22.29 8.73 -5.51
N LEU A 316 -21.06 8.30 -5.24
CA LEU A 316 -20.25 7.46 -6.13
C LEU A 316 -20.70 5.98 -6.20
N GLY A 317 -21.83 5.62 -5.56
CA GLY A 317 -22.45 4.30 -5.68
C GLY A 317 -21.99 3.28 -4.65
N ARG A 318 -21.36 3.71 -3.53
CA ARG A 318 -21.10 2.79 -2.42
C ARG A 318 -22.40 2.43 -1.71
N PRO A 319 -22.80 1.14 -1.66
CA PRO A 319 -24.03 0.73 -0.98
C PRO A 319 -23.90 0.90 0.55
N HIS A 320 -25.05 0.98 1.23
CA HIS A 320 -25.09 0.83 2.67
C HIS A 320 -24.63 -0.58 3.07
N ARG A 321 -24.07 -0.73 4.28
CA ARG A 321 -23.59 -2.03 4.78
C ARG A 321 -24.66 -3.10 4.88
N ASP A 322 -25.90 -2.68 5.07
CA ASP A 322 -27.05 -3.58 5.22
C ASP A 322 -27.60 -4.02 3.86
N GLN A 323 -27.10 -3.45 2.76
CA GLN A 323 -27.55 -3.78 1.41
C GLN A 323 -26.62 -4.83 0.79
N ILE A 324 -27.24 -5.92 0.35
CA ILE A 324 -26.57 -6.92 -0.48
C ILE A 324 -26.66 -6.44 -1.93
N VAL A 325 -25.55 -5.92 -2.45
CA VAL A 325 -25.45 -5.45 -3.84
C VAL A 325 -24.45 -6.33 -4.58
N THR A 326 -24.91 -6.96 -5.63
CA THR A 326 -24.11 -7.89 -6.45
C THR A 326 -23.40 -7.18 -7.60
N SER A 327 -24.00 -6.12 -8.13
CA SER A 327 -23.42 -5.27 -9.17
C SER A 327 -23.57 -3.80 -8.80
N ARG A 328 -22.65 -2.96 -9.27
CA ARG A 328 -22.71 -1.51 -9.09
C ARG A 328 -22.85 -0.83 -10.44
N PRO A 329 -23.49 0.37 -10.51
CA PRO A 329 -23.55 1.13 -11.75
C PRO A 329 -22.15 1.38 -12.31
N ALA A 330 -21.94 1.10 -13.58
CA ALA A 330 -20.68 1.34 -14.28
C ALA A 330 -20.59 2.78 -14.83
N GLU A 331 -21.74 3.42 -15.05
CA GLU A 331 -21.85 4.74 -15.65
C GLU A 331 -21.86 5.85 -14.61
N LEU A 332 -21.35 7.02 -15.00
CA LEU A 332 -21.37 8.23 -14.18
C LEU A 332 -22.74 8.89 -14.30
N THR A 333 -23.43 9.06 -13.19
CA THR A 333 -24.68 9.86 -13.16
C THR A 333 -24.37 11.36 -13.12
N THR A 334 -25.31 12.19 -13.53
CA THR A 334 -25.20 13.66 -13.44
C THR A 334 -24.90 14.13 -12.01
N LEU A 335 -25.56 13.53 -11.01
CA LEU A 335 -25.29 13.85 -9.60
C LEU A 335 -23.83 13.55 -9.21
N GLN A 336 -23.32 12.39 -9.61
CA GLN A 336 -21.92 12.03 -9.36
C GLN A 336 -20.93 12.99 -10.02
N ALA A 337 -21.24 13.45 -11.26
CA ALA A 337 -20.43 14.42 -11.95
C ALA A 337 -20.42 15.78 -11.22
N ILE A 338 -21.56 16.22 -10.71
CA ILE A 338 -21.69 17.45 -9.92
C ILE A 338 -20.90 17.34 -8.61
N ASP A 339 -21.03 16.23 -7.89
CA ASP A 339 -20.33 16.01 -6.63
C ASP A 339 -18.81 15.93 -6.80
N LEU A 340 -18.33 15.35 -7.91
CA LEU A 340 -16.90 15.35 -8.25
C LEU A 340 -16.41 16.74 -8.68
N ALA A 341 -17.24 17.52 -9.39
CA ALA A 341 -16.83 18.85 -9.86
C ALA A 341 -16.80 19.89 -8.73
N ASN A 342 -17.81 19.88 -7.85
CA ASN A 342 -18.05 20.96 -6.88
C ASN A 342 -18.34 20.49 -5.45
N GLY A 343 -18.20 19.18 -5.14
CA GLY A 343 -18.54 18.63 -3.84
C GLY A 343 -17.59 19.11 -2.74
N GLU A 344 -18.16 19.58 -1.62
CA GLU A 344 -17.42 20.10 -0.47
C GLU A 344 -16.43 19.08 0.11
N LEU A 345 -16.79 17.78 0.13
CA LEU A 345 -15.92 16.74 0.64
C LEU A 345 -14.66 16.56 -0.20
N LEU A 346 -14.79 16.53 -1.54
CA LEU A 346 -13.65 16.43 -2.42
C LEU A 346 -12.76 17.68 -2.33
N SER A 347 -13.36 18.87 -2.37
CA SER A 347 -12.61 20.12 -2.18
C SER A 347 -11.84 20.13 -0.87
N GLY A 348 -12.42 19.61 0.22
CA GLY A 348 -11.73 19.47 1.50
C GLY A 348 -10.51 18.53 1.45
N TYR A 349 -10.59 17.42 0.70
CA TYR A 349 -9.43 16.54 0.49
C TYR A 349 -8.36 17.19 -0.38
N LEU A 350 -8.76 17.92 -1.43
CA LEU A 350 -7.84 18.67 -2.29
C LEU A 350 -7.08 19.75 -1.51
N ALA A 351 -7.78 20.57 -0.73
CA ALA A 351 -7.18 21.62 0.09
C ALA A 351 -6.18 21.09 1.13
N LYS A 352 -6.52 19.98 1.80
CA LYS A 352 -5.59 19.29 2.73
C LYS A 352 -4.42 18.66 1.98
N GLY A 353 -4.68 18.04 0.84
CA GLY A 353 -3.66 17.44 -0.02
C GLY A 353 -2.67 18.47 -0.53
N ALA A 354 -3.16 19.62 -1.02
CA ALA A 354 -2.34 20.72 -1.47
C ALA A 354 -1.42 21.24 -0.35
N LYS A 355 -1.94 21.35 0.88
CA LYS A 355 -1.11 21.71 2.04
C LYS A 355 -0.02 20.67 2.29
N ASN A 356 -0.37 19.38 2.34
CA ASN A 356 0.57 18.29 2.62
C ASN A 356 1.66 18.21 1.55
N LEU A 357 1.32 18.44 0.28
CA LEU A 357 2.23 18.33 -0.86
C LEU A 357 3.12 19.57 -0.98
N SER A 358 2.61 20.77 -0.78
CA SER A 358 3.42 22.00 -0.80
C SER A 358 4.49 21.99 0.30
N GLU A 359 4.19 21.45 1.49
CA GLU A 359 5.16 21.30 2.58
C GLU A 359 6.25 20.25 2.28
N LYS A 360 5.90 19.18 1.54
CA LYS A 360 6.82 18.07 1.23
C LYS A 360 7.69 18.35 0.00
N LEU A 361 7.18 19.08 -0.97
CA LEU A 361 7.76 19.24 -2.29
C LEU A 361 8.44 20.59 -2.50
N ASN A 362 8.61 21.37 -1.44
CA ASN A 362 9.36 22.64 -1.47
C ASN A 362 10.77 22.39 -2.05
N GLY A 363 10.99 22.84 -3.31
CA GLY A 363 12.25 22.68 -4.02
C GLY A 363 12.32 21.48 -4.99
N GLN A 364 11.28 20.70 -5.18
CA GLN A 364 11.26 19.64 -6.19
C GLN A 364 10.97 20.24 -7.58
N GLN A 365 11.96 20.22 -8.47
CA GLN A 365 11.95 20.92 -9.78
C GLN A 365 10.88 20.45 -10.77
N ASP A 366 10.15 19.35 -10.51
CA ASP A 366 9.14 18.85 -11.47
C ASP A 366 7.94 18.20 -10.77
N PHE A 367 7.15 19.05 -10.08
CA PHE A 367 5.92 18.61 -9.40
C PHE A 367 4.90 17.98 -10.37
N ILE A 368 4.79 18.48 -11.58
CA ILE A 368 3.85 17.97 -12.59
C ILE A 368 4.20 16.53 -12.98
N ASN A 369 5.48 16.22 -13.22
CA ASN A 369 5.89 14.84 -13.49
C ASN A 369 5.62 13.93 -12.32
N TRP A 370 5.98 14.37 -11.10
CA TRP A 370 5.72 13.60 -9.90
C TRP A 370 4.22 13.28 -9.74
N LEU A 371 3.35 14.29 -9.93
CA LEU A 371 1.91 14.13 -9.80
C LEU A 371 1.36 13.12 -10.82
N TYR A 372 1.80 13.19 -12.08
CA TYR A 372 1.36 12.26 -13.12
C TYR A 372 1.86 10.84 -12.87
N GLU A 373 3.13 10.66 -12.52
CA GLU A 373 3.69 9.35 -12.23
C GLU A 373 3.01 8.69 -11.02
N HIS A 374 2.71 9.45 -9.97
CA HIS A 374 2.06 8.93 -8.77
C HIS A 374 0.55 8.72 -8.92
N SER A 375 -0.12 9.52 -9.75
CA SER A 375 -1.57 9.44 -9.92
C SER A 375 -1.98 8.58 -11.10
N LEU A 376 -1.25 8.63 -12.21
CA LEU A 376 -1.62 8.00 -13.48
C LEU A 376 -0.63 6.92 -13.94
N GLY A 377 0.50 6.74 -13.23
CA GLY A 377 1.53 5.76 -13.57
C GLY A 377 2.28 6.07 -14.87
N ARG A 378 2.19 7.30 -15.39
CA ARG A 378 2.86 7.75 -16.60
C ARG A 378 3.31 9.21 -16.50
N LYS A 379 4.22 9.63 -17.35
CA LYS A 379 4.56 11.05 -17.49
C LYS A 379 3.49 11.80 -18.30
N PRO A 380 3.34 13.10 -18.09
CA PRO A 380 2.49 13.93 -18.95
C PRO A 380 3.07 14.00 -20.36
N ASN A 381 2.22 13.99 -21.36
CA ASN A 381 2.65 14.29 -22.73
C ASN A 381 2.94 15.79 -22.91
N ALA A 382 3.48 16.20 -24.07
CA ALA A 382 3.88 17.59 -24.32
C ALA A 382 2.70 18.58 -24.20
N GLY A 383 1.51 18.22 -24.70
CA GLY A 383 0.32 19.06 -24.63
C GLY A 383 -0.23 19.18 -23.20
N GLU A 384 -0.28 18.06 -22.47
CA GLU A 384 -0.66 18.05 -21.05
C GLU A 384 0.30 18.90 -20.22
N ARG A 385 1.60 18.76 -20.45
CA ARG A 385 2.61 19.56 -19.74
C ARG A 385 2.45 21.04 -20.01
N GLN A 386 2.26 21.43 -21.26
CA GLN A 386 2.06 22.84 -21.64
C GLN A 386 0.81 23.41 -20.96
N LEU A 387 -0.31 22.69 -21.00
CA LEU A 387 -1.55 23.10 -20.33
C LEU A 387 -1.37 23.26 -18.83
N LEU A 388 -0.74 22.30 -18.17
CA LEU A 388 -0.53 22.32 -16.71
C LEU A 388 0.43 23.43 -16.28
N GLN A 389 1.43 23.75 -17.09
CA GLN A 389 2.35 24.87 -16.84
C GLN A 389 1.65 26.22 -16.88
N THR A 390 0.56 26.38 -17.63
CA THR A 390 -0.24 27.61 -17.59
C THR A 390 -1.01 27.79 -16.29
N VAL A 391 -1.35 26.70 -15.63
CA VAL A 391 -2.05 26.68 -14.33
C VAL A 391 -1.05 26.78 -13.17
N ALA A 392 0.12 26.18 -13.31
CA ALA A 392 1.14 26.08 -12.26
C ALA A 392 2.41 26.85 -12.65
N SER A 393 2.36 28.16 -12.60
CA SER A 393 3.55 28.99 -12.76
C SER A 393 4.51 28.95 -11.56
N ASP A 394 4.01 28.52 -10.38
CA ASP A 394 4.78 28.47 -9.14
C ASP A 394 4.32 27.28 -8.25
N SER A 395 5.17 26.25 -8.11
CA SER A 395 4.90 25.05 -7.31
C SER A 395 4.76 25.31 -5.80
N GLY A 396 5.06 26.53 -5.34
CA GLY A 396 4.90 26.96 -3.95
C GLY A 396 3.50 27.48 -3.61
N ASN A 397 2.69 27.79 -4.60
CA ASN A 397 1.33 28.31 -4.39
C ASN A 397 0.35 27.16 -4.10
N ARG A 398 -0.19 27.12 -2.88
CA ARG A 398 -1.13 26.09 -2.42
C ARG A 398 -2.37 26.00 -3.34
N GLN A 399 -2.91 27.12 -3.81
CA GLN A 399 -4.07 27.12 -4.71
C GLN A 399 -3.76 26.44 -6.03
N GLN A 400 -2.61 26.70 -6.62
CA GLN A 400 -2.19 26.05 -7.85
C GLN A 400 -2.01 24.54 -7.69
N VAL A 401 -1.48 24.08 -6.54
CA VAL A 401 -1.39 22.65 -6.24
C VAL A 401 -2.78 22.02 -6.12
N GLU A 402 -3.74 22.72 -5.51
CA GLU A 402 -5.14 22.28 -5.40
C GLU A 402 -5.79 22.15 -6.79
N ASP A 403 -5.61 23.13 -7.64
CA ASP A 403 -6.13 23.12 -9.01
C ASP A 403 -5.51 22.00 -9.87
N LEU A 404 -4.20 21.75 -9.73
CA LEU A 404 -3.52 20.63 -10.38
C LEU A 404 -4.03 19.26 -9.91
N LEU A 405 -4.25 19.08 -8.61
CA LEU A 405 -4.83 17.87 -8.06
C LEU A 405 -6.24 17.64 -8.62
N TRP A 406 -7.06 18.68 -8.66
CA TRP A 406 -8.40 18.62 -9.24
C TRP A 406 -8.37 18.23 -10.71
N LEU A 407 -7.53 18.88 -11.52
CA LEU A 407 -7.36 18.57 -12.95
C LEU A 407 -6.98 17.10 -13.18
N VAL A 408 -6.04 16.57 -12.38
CA VAL A 408 -5.61 15.17 -12.53
C VAL A 408 -6.70 14.21 -12.10
N PHE A 409 -7.39 14.46 -10.99
CA PHE A 409 -8.45 13.57 -10.50
C PHE A 409 -9.70 13.56 -11.37
N MET A 410 -9.92 14.64 -12.13
CA MET A 410 -11.02 14.69 -13.11
C MET A 410 -10.67 13.98 -14.42
N GLN A 411 -9.42 13.61 -14.67
CA GLN A 411 -9.07 12.88 -15.90
C GLN A 411 -9.70 11.46 -15.88
N PRO A 412 -10.21 11.00 -17.04
CA PRO A 412 -10.68 9.61 -17.16
C PRO A 412 -9.62 8.58 -16.78
N ASP A 413 -8.35 8.86 -17.08
CA ASP A 413 -7.21 7.99 -16.75
C ASP A 413 -7.07 7.74 -15.24
N PHE A 414 -7.44 8.71 -14.40
CA PHE A 414 -7.43 8.57 -12.94
C PHE A 414 -8.63 7.76 -12.42
N GLN A 415 -9.78 7.84 -13.10
CA GLN A 415 -11.03 7.23 -12.62
C GLN A 415 -11.28 5.82 -13.16
N ILE A 416 -10.48 5.38 -14.13
CA ILE A 416 -10.65 4.10 -14.85
C ILE A 416 -9.50 3.15 -14.54
N ILE A 417 -9.84 1.90 -14.21
CA ILE A 417 -8.90 0.78 -14.11
C ILE A 417 -8.83 0.11 -15.50
N ARG A 418 -7.62 0.00 -16.01
CA ARG A 418 -7.32 -0.68 -17.28
C ARG A 418 -6.71 -2.04 -17.05
#